data_40292ac60d70e8529fb84d7929c30343
#
_entry.id   40292ac60d70e8529fb84d7929c30343
#
_cell.length_a   1.000
_cell.length_b   1.000
_cell.length_c   1.000
_cell.angle_alpha   90.00
_cell.angle_beta   90.00
_cell.angle_gamma   90.00
#
_symmetry.space_group_name_H-M   'P 1'
#
loop_
_entity.id
_entity.type
_entity.pdbx_description
1 polymer ?
#
loop_
_entity_poly.entity_id
_entity_poly.type
_entity_poly.pdbx_seq_one_letter_code
_entity_poly.pdbx_strand_id
1 'polypeptide(L)'
;MPVVGVAREKQWCKPVISKKKVEEYVAGLAKKYNTCYTAKKLKTSYGKTVTIAHSCYGWKVDNDAEMKEIIGEIKAGKPVTRDLNYSMTANSHEGNDYGDSYVEINLTAQHLFLYKEGKLVIESDFVSGNVARDFDTPTGAYGITYTQKDATLRGENYETPVSYWMPFAGNVGMHDAYWRSSFGGSIYKTAGSHGCINLPPSAAKVIFENVSKNYPVLVYELPGTESTAATDQASAAEVDKLIAAIGKVTKDSKDKIDKAQSAYDKLNANARTYVKTYATLEKAQKDYKELSKAKDKEGKKDDKKKKE
;
A
#
# COMPACT_ATOMS: atom_id res chain seq x y z
N MET A 1 21.64 77.82 -32.87
CA MET A 1 22.50 76.65 -32.70
C MET A 1 21.67 75.53 -32.07
N PRO A 2 21.46 74.36 -32.69
CA PRO A 2 20.72 73.29 -32.07
C PRO A 2 21.62 72.52 -31.06
N VAL A 3 21.11 72.28 -29.86
CA VAL A 3 21.73 71.46 -28.84
C VAL A 3 21.45 70.01 -29.17
N VAL A 4 22.48 69.26 -29.54
CA VAL A 4 22.41 67.83 -29.74
C VAL A 4 22.36 67.13 -28.37
N GLY A 5 21.16 66.65 -28.01
CA GLY A 5 20.98 65.82 -26.82
C GLY A 5 21.53 64.43 -27.09
N VAL A 6 22.62 64.07 -26.45
CA VAL A 6 23.14 62.66 -26.45
C VAL A 6 22.21 61.83 -25.56
N ALA A 7 21.38 61.00 -26.19
CA ALA A 7 20.64 59.98 -25.49
C ALA A 7 21.66 58.99 -24.86
N ARG A 8 21.79 58.98 -23.54
CA ARG A 8 22.51 57.92 -22.83
C ARG A 8 21.69 56.63 -22.98
N GLU A 9 22.16 55.70 -23.80
CA GLU A 9 21.68 54.31 -23.76
C GLU A 9 21.76 53.83 -22.30
N LYS A 10 20.62 53.40 -21.75
CA LYS A 10 20.60 52.73 -20.46
C LYS A 10 21.35 51.41 -20.60
N GLN A 11 22.59 51.39 -20.14
CA GLN A 11 23.41 50.20 -20.08
C GLN A 11 22.81 49.29 -19.00
N TRP A 12 21.99 48.33 -19.43
CA TRP A 12 21.44 47.32 -18.53
C TRP A 12 22.58 46.44 -18.05
N CYS A 13 22.93 46.55 -16.76
CA CYS A 13 23.86 45.61 -16.17
C CYS A 13 23.28 44.20 -16.25
N LYS A 14 23.94 43.30 -16.92
CA LYS A 14 23.56 41.88 -16.88
C LYS A 14 23.61 41.44 -15.40
N PRO A 15 22.53 40.83 -14.88
CA PRO A 15 22.53 40.40 -13.50
C PRO A 15 23.62 39.35 -13.28
N VAL A 16 24.46 39.54 -12.28
CA VAL A 16 25.44 38.56 -11.85
C VAL A 16 24.73 37.57 -10.95
N ILE A 17 24.52 36.35 -11.43
CA ILE A 17 23.87 35.31 -10.67
C ILE A 17 24.89 34.70 -9.71
N SER A 18 24.65 34.79 -8.42
CA SER A 18 25.47 34.12 -7.41
C SER A 18 25.03 32.65 -7.29
N LYS A 19 25.87 31.76 -7.81
CA LYS A 19 25.63 30.31 -7.71
C LYS A 19 25.41 29.88 -6.25
N LYS A 20 26.20 30.38 -5.32
CA LYS A 20 26.07 30.11 -3.88
C LYS A 20 24.69 30.48 -3.33
N LYS A 21 24.12 31.64 -3.69
CA LYS A 21 22.78 32.04 -3.24
C LYS A 21 21.68 31.14 -3.82
N VAL A 22 21.82 30.68 -5.06
CA VAL A 22 20.89 29.71 -5.67
C VAL A 22 20.97 28.37 -4.93
N GLU A 23 22.18 27.91 -4.63
CA GLU A 23 22.43 26.69 -3.86
C GLU A 23 21.79 26.74 -2.46
N GLU A 24 22.01 27.83 -1.74
CA GLU A 24 21.38 28.08 -0.42
C GLU A 24 19.85 28.12 -0.51
N TYR A 25 19.29 28.70 -1.56
CA TYR A 25 17.86 28.78 -1.81
C TYR A 25 17.28 27.36 -2.07
N VAL A 26 17.92 26.58 -2.97
CA VAL A 26 17.51 25.20 -3.28
C VAL A 26 17.64 24.29 -2.07
N ALA A 27 18.69 24.46 -1.25
CA ALA A 27 18.81 23.75 0.03
C ALA A 27 17.65 24.08 0.99
N GLY A 28 17.20 25.34 1.00
CA GLY A 28 16.01 25.76 1.72
C GLY A 28 14.72 25.10 1.23
N LEU A 29 14.56 24.98 -0.11
CA LEU A 29 13.44 24.26 -0.72
C LEU A 29 13.49 22.76 -0.35
N ALA A 30 14.66 22.14 -0.47
CA ALA A 30 14.85 20.74 -0.10
C ALA A 30 14.50 20.48 1.37
N LYS A 31 14.95 21.36 2.29
CA LYS A 31 14.61 21.27 3.71
C LYS A 31 13.09 21.38 3.97
N LYS A 32 12.38 22.16 3.16
CA LYS A 32 10.94 22.39 3.32
C LYS A 32 10.09 21.26 2.72
N TYR A 33 10.51 20.71 1.58
CA TYR A 33 9.65 19.85 0.76
C TYR A 33 10.11 18.38 0.71
N ASN A 34 11.32 18.04 1.19
CA ASN A 34 11.72 16.65 1.27
C ASN A 34 10.98 15.93 2.39
N THR A 35 10.34 14.83 2.03
CA THR A 35 9.65 13.93 2.96
C THR A 35 10.24 12.53 2.95
N CYS A 36 11.05 12.16 1.94
CA CYS A 36 11.83 10.93 1.98
C CYS A 36 12.72 10.91 3.23
N TYR A 37 12.99 9.74 3.77
CA TYR A 37 13.74 9.51 5.02
C TYR A 37 13.06 10.03 6.31
N THR A 38 11.82 10.52 6.23
CA THR A 38 11.02 10.85 7.41
C THR A 38 10.12 9.68 7.80
N ALA A 39 9.88 9.49 9.09
CA ALA A 39 8.98 8.46 9.58
C ALA A 39 7.56 8.60 8.99
N LYS A 40 6.92 7.48 8.66
CA LYS A 40 5.54 7.44 8.16
C LYS A 40 4.60 6.93 9.24
N LYS A 41 3.45 7.58 9.39
CA LYS A 41 2.37 7.08 10.25
C LYS A 41 1.38 6.32 9.38
N LEU A 42 1.08 5.08 9.75
CA LEU A 42 0.09 4.23 9.08
C LEU A 42 -1.02 3.87 10.06
N LYS A 43 -2.27 4.15 9.70
CA LYS A 43 -3.43 3.53 10.32
C LYS A 43 -3.62 2.16 9.67
N THR A 44 -3.21 1.11 10.37
CA THR A 44 -3.18 -0.24 9.85
C THR A 44 -4.57 -0.84 9.63
N SER A 45 -4.65 -1.87 8.81
CA SER A 45 -5.85 -2.70 8.61
C SER A 45 -6.33 -3.36 9.91
N TYR A 46 -5.46 -3.46 10.92
CA TYR A 46 -5.78 -3.92 12.27
C TYR A 46 -6.39 -2.83 13.18
N GLY A 47 -6.66 -1.64 12.65
CA GLY A 47 -7.26 -0.51 13.39
C GLY A 47 -6.31 0.19 14.36
N LYS A 48 -5.03 -0.15 14.38
CA LYS A 48 -3.98 0.49 15.20
C LYS A 48 -3.17 1.46 14.33
N THR A 49 -2.58 2.48 14.95
CA THR A 49 -1.63 3.36 14.27
C THR A 49 -0.21 2.95 14.62
N VAL A 50 0.62 2.70 13.60
CA VAL A 50 2.05 2.42 13.74
C VAL A 50 2.87 3.57 13.17
N THR A 51 4.10 3.73 13.69
CA THR A 51 5.09 4.66 13.13
C THR A 51 6.20 3.84 12.49
N ILE A 52 6.34 3.95 11.18
CA ILE A 52 7.39 3.30 10.40
C ILE A 52 8.58 4.27 10.36
N ALA A 53 9.61 3.97 11.16
CA ALA A 53 10.73 4.90 11.41
C ALA A 53 11.64 5.03 10.19
N HIS A 54 11.97 3.92 9.52
CA HIS A 54 12.79 3.92 8.31
C HIS A 54 11.94 4.15 7.06
N SER A 55 12.31 5.13 6.26
CA SER A 55 11.61 5.41 5.02
C SER A 55 12.60 5.76 3.92
N CYS A 56 12.53 5.03 2.81
CA CYS A 56 13.13 5.39 1.53
C CYS A 56 12.05 5.84 0.53
N TYR A 57 10.85 6.13 1.02
CA TYR A 57 9.70 6.58 0.24
C TYR A 57 9.32 8.00 0.59
N GLY A 58 9.03 8.83 -0.40
CA GLY A 58 8.67 10.21 -0.21
C GLY A 58 9.22 11.11 -1.31
N TRP A 59 9.04 12.40 -1.15
CA TRP A 59 9.52 13.43 -2.07
C TRP A 59 10.96 13.81 -1.74
N LYS A 60 11.80 13.94 -2.77
CA LYS A 60 13.16 14.46 -2.65
C LYS A 60 13.48 15.38 -3.81
N VAL A 61 13.76 16.64 -3.50
CA VAL A 61 14.15 17.63 -4.48
C VAL A 61 15.45 17.20 -5.17
N ASP A 62 15.49 17.31 -6.49
CA ASP A 62 16.71 17.20 -7.27
C ASP A 62 17.44 18.54 -7.24
N ASN A 63 18.39 18.67 -6.34
CA ASN A 63 19.10 19.93 -6.12
C ASN A 63 19.81 20.42 -7.39
N ASP A 64 20.42 19.53 -8.15
CA ASP A 64 21.20 19.90 -9.33
C ASP A 64 20.29 20.35 -10.48
N ALA A 65 19.22 19.59 -10.73
CA ALA A 65 18.22 19.94 -11.73
C ALA A 65 17.54 21.26 -11.37
N GLU A 66 17.15 21.43 -10.10
CA GLU A 66 16.47 22.62 -9.62
C GLU A 66 17.36 23.88 -9.70
N MET A 67 18.63 23.77 -9.31
CA MET A 67 19.61 24.86 -9.46
C MET A 67 19.78 25.27 -10.91
N LYS A 68 19.89 24.30 -11.83
CA LYS A 68 20.05 24.55 -13.27
C LYS A 68 18.85 25.29 -13.83
N GLU A 69 17.65 24.84 -13.45
CA GLU A 69 16.38 25.42 -13.90
C GLU A 69 16.23 26.85 -13.40
N ILE A 70 16.41 27.10 -12.10
CA ILE A 70 16.33 28.45 -11.51
C ILE A 70 17.32 29.42 -12.15
N ILE A 71 18.55 29.00 -12.41
CA ILE A 71 19.53 29.84 -13.11
C ILE A 71 19.06 30.18 -14.53
N GLY A 72 18.45 29.24 -15.22
CA GLY A 72 17.87 29.45 -16.54
C GLY A 72 16.71 30.48 -16.51
N GLU A 73 15.82 30.35 -15.55
CA GLU A 73 14.66 31.23 -15.34
C GLU A 73 15.09 32.67 -15.01
N ILE A 74 16.09 32.81 -14.11
CA ILE A 74 16.65 34.17 -13.77
C ILE A 74 17.25 34.82 -15.03
N LYS A 75 17.97 34.04 -15.88
CA LYS A 75 18.53 34.58 -17.13
C LYS A 75 17.46 34.95 -18.13
N ALA A 76 16.35 34.24 -18.18
CA ALA A 76 15.22 34.53 -19.04
C ALA A 76 14.44 35.78 -18.61
N GLY A 77 14.53 36.17 -17.34
CA GLY A 77 13.92 37.39 -16.80
C GLY A 77 12.38 37.39 -16.81
N LYS A 78 11.76 36.22 -16.84
CA LYS A 78 10.30 36.05 -16.85
C LYS A 78 9.85 35.34 -15.59
N PRO A 79 8.74 35.76 -14.95
CA PRO A 79 8.15 35.03 -13.84
C PRO A 79 7.71 33.62 -14.32
N VAL A 80 8.02 32.60 -13.53
CA VAL A 80 7.63 31.21 -13.79
C VAL A 80 6.95 30.65 -12.54
N THR A 81 5.86 29.88 -12.76
CA THR A 81 5.21 29.08 -11.72
C THR A 81 5.21 27.64 -12.23
N ARG A 82 5.85 26.75 -11.48
CA ARG A 82 5.97 25.33 -11.79
C ARG A 82 6.21 24.51 -10.54
N ASP A 83 6.06 23.21 -10.67
CA ASP A 83 6.48 22.26 -9.64
C ASP A 83 8.01 22.22 -9.53
N LEU A 84 8.50 21.75 -8.37
CA LEU A 84 9.92 21.50 -8.17
C LEU A 84 10.39 20.29 -8.96
N ASN A 85 11.67 20.28 -9.34
CA ASN A 85 12.30 19.08 -9.87
C ASN A 85 12.57 18.11 -8.71
N TYR A 86 12.06 16.88 -8.83
CA TYR A 86 12.23 15.82 -7.83
C TYR A 86 13.07 14.67 -8.37
N SER A 87 14.06 14.23 -7.59
CA SER A 87 14.82 12.99 -7.84
C SER A 87 14.11 11.74 -7.28
N MET A 88 13.19 11.94 -6.31
CA MET A 88 12.27 10.91 -5.83
C MET A 88 10.88 11.52 -5.72
N THR A 89 9.89 10.74 -6.13
CA THR A 89 8.48 11.13 -6.09
C THR A 89 7.68 10.18 -5.18
N ALA A 90 6.49 10.61 -4.78
CA ALA A 90 5.55 9.82 -4.00
C ALA A 90 4.14 9.97 -4.56
N ASN A 91 3.19 9.19 -4.03
CA ASN A 91 1.81 9.21 -4.53
C ASN A 91 1.02 10.45 -4.11
N SER A 92 1.40 11.11 -3.01
CA SER A 92 0.65 12.24 -2.47
C SER A 92 1.58 13.30 -1.88
N HIS A 93 1.19 14.57 -1.99
CA HIS A 93 1.74 15.69 -1.22
C HIS A 93 0.90 15.99 0.04
N GLU A 94 -0.24 15.32 0.21
CA GLU A 94 -1.19 15.60 1.28
C GLU A 94 -1.16 14.53 2.37
N GLY A 95 -0.88 14.94 3.61
CA GLY A 95 -1.00 14.14 4.82
C GLY A 95 0.02 13.02 4.98
N ASN A 96 0.07 12.08 4.03
CA ASN A 96 1.05 11.02 3.94
C ASN A 96 1.54 10.87 2.49
N ASP A 97 2.77 10.45 2.29
CA ASP A 97 3.36 10.33 0.96
C ASP A 97 2.79 9.15 0.16
N TYR A 98 2.27 8.10 0.83
CA TYR A 98 1.81 6.87 0.18
C TYR A 98 0.36 6.97 -0.34
N GLY A 99 -0.41 8.00 0.06
CA GLY A 99 -1.80 8.19 -0.37
C GLY A 99 -2.72 7.07 0.12
N ASP A 100 -3.61 6.61 -0.75
CA ASP A 100 -4.61 5.57 -0.51
C ASP A 100 -4.37 4.28 -1.32
N SER A 101 -3.21 4.20 -2.00
CA SER A 101 -2.80 3.08 -2.85
C SER A 101 -1.43 2.59 -2.40
N TYR A 102 -1.39 1.46 -1.68
CA TYR A 102 -0.16 0.92 -1.09
C TYR A 102 -0.28 -0.58 -0.79
N VAL A 103 0.86 -1.24 -0.61
CA VAL A 103 0.97 -2.57 -0.01
C VAL A 103 1.29 -2.40 1.46
N GLU A 104 0.46 -2.94 2.33
CA GLU A 104 0.65 -3.01 3.78
C GLU A 104 1.15 -4.40 4.17
N ILE A 105 2.33 -4.49 4.80
CA ILE A 105 2.97 -5.75 5.19
C ILE A 105 3.18 -5.77 6.71
N ASN A 106 2.43 -6.63 7.41
CA ASN A 106 2.60 -6.87 8.83
C ASN A 106 3.44 -8.13 9.07
N LEU A 107 4.71 -7.95 9.44
CA LEU A 107 5.65 -9.06 9.69
C LEU A 107 5.26 -9.90 10.91
N THR A 108 4.62 -9.31 11.92
CA THR A 108 4.16 -10.03 13.11
C THR A 108 3.02 -10.99 12.78
N ALA A 109 2.05 -10.53 11.98
CA ALA A 109 0.92 -11.34 11.54
C ALA A 109 1.28 -12.30 10.39
N GLN A 110 2.37 -12.04 9.66
CA GLN A 110 2.72 -12.70 8.40
C GLN A 110 1.60 -12.58 7.38
N HIS A 111 1.00 -11.38 7.32
CA HIS A 111 -0.16 -11.07 6.49
C HIS A 111 -0.01 -9.71 5.82
N LEU A 112 -0.40 -9.60 4.55
CA LEU A 112 -0.37 -8.37 3.78
C LEU A 112 -1.74 -8.01 3.22
N PHE A 113 -1.89 -6.71 2.94
CA PHE A 113 -3.03 -6.12 2.26
C PHE A 113 -2.53 -5.26 1.09
N LEU A 114 -3.18 -5.35 -0.05
CA LEU A 114 -2.99 -4.43 -1.17
C LEU A 114 -4.21 -3.52 -1.29
N TYR A 115 -3.99 -2.23 -1.14
CA TYR A 115 -4.99 -1.19 -1.36
C TYR A 115 -4.71 -0.43 -2.66
N LYS A 116 -5.76 -0.13 -3.42
CA LYS A 116 -5.73 0.72 -4.61
C LYS A 116 -6.92 1.67 -4.56
N GLU A 117 -6.64 2.98 -4.59
CA GLU A 117 -7.68 4.02 -4.51
C GLU A 117 -8.60 3.83 -3.29
N GLY A 118 -7.99 3.53 -2.14
CA GLY A 118 -8.68 3.29 -0.87
C GLY A 118 -9.46 1.98 -0.77
N LYS A 119 -9.45 1.13 -1.80
CA LYS A 119 -10.16 -0.14 -1.84
C LYS A 119 -9.20 -1.31 -1.64
N LEU A 120 -9.58 -2.27 -0.82
CA LEU A 120 -8.87 -3.52 -0.68
C LEU A 120 -9.00 -4.33 -1.99
N VAL A 121 -7.86 -4.62 -2.63
CA VAL A 121 -7.78 -5.44 -3.84
C VAL A 121 -7.61 -6.91 -3.49
N ILE A 122 -6.68 -7.20 -2.59
CA ILE A 122 -6.38 -8.55 -2.09
C ILE A 122 -5.73 -8.46 -0.71
N GLU A 123 -5.94 -9.49 0.08
CA GLU A 123 -5.14 -9.80 1.26
C GLU A 123 -4.58 -11.21 1.15
N SER A 124 -3.45 -11.48 1.77
CA SER A 124 -2.80 -12.80 1.69
C SER A 124 -1.84 -13.02 2.86
N ASP A 125 -1.81 -14.26 3.34
CA ASP A 125 -0.71 -14.73 4.17
C ASP A 125 0.56 -14.86 3.31
N PHE A 126 1.72 -14.65 3.95
CA PHE A 126 3.03 -14.78 3.32
C PHE A 126 4.03 -15.46 4.27
N VAL A 127 5.24 -15.72 3.80
CA VAL A 127 6.37 -16.09 4.65
C VAL A 127 7.51 -15.09 4.41
N SER A 128 7.89 -14.36 5.46
CA SER A 128 9.01 -13.41 5.44
C SER A 128 10.37 -14.07 5.67
N GLY A 129 11.38 -13.25 5.84
CA GLY A 129 12.75 -13.66 6.13
C GLY A 129 12.88 -14.52 7.39
N ASN A 130 13.90 -15.38 7.41
CA ASN A 130 14.17 -16.37 8.48
C ASN A 130 14.88 -15.72 9.68
N VAL A 131 14.15 -15.49 10.76
CA VAL A 131 14.66 -14.86 11.97
C VAL A 131 15.78 -15.68 12.62
N ALA A 132 15.67 -17.02 12.65
CA ALA A 132 16.71 -17.88 13.25
C ALA A 132 18.05 -17.86 12.50
N ARG A 133 18.08 -17.27 11.30
CA ARG A 133 19.27 -17.14 10.45
C ARG A 133 19.67 -15.69 10.19
N ASP A 134 19.12 -14.73 10.91
CA ASP A 134 19.34 -13.28 10.72
C ASP A 134 19.03 -12.79 9.31
N PHE A 135 18.03 -13.40 8.67
CA PHE A 135 17.52 -13.01 7.36
C PHE A 135 16.23 -12.22 7.46
N ASP A 136 16.10 -11.38 8.48
CA ASP A 136 14.89 -10.61 8.71
C ASP A 136 14.51 -9.72 7.52
N THR A 137 13.21 -9.68 7.22
CA THR A 137 12.71 -8.69 6.27
C THR A 137 12.79 -7.30 6.90
N PRO A 138 13.43 -6.30 6.26
CA PRO A 138 13.59 -4.99 6.87
C PRO A 138 12.26 -4.24 6.96
N THR A 139 11.94 -3.71 8.15
CA THR A 139 10.84 -2.77 8.33
C THR A 139 11.16 -1.43 7.67
N GLY A 140 10.14 -0.77 7.10
CA GLY A 140 10.35 0.52 6.44
C GLY A 140 9.21 0.89 5.49
N ALA A 141 9.26 2.12 4.98
CA ALA A 141 8.44 2.57 3.88
C ALA A 141 9.29 2.65 2.61
N TYR A 142 8.90 1.92 1.59
CA TYR A 142 9.65 1.71 0.34
C TYR A 142 8.76 1.99 -0.87
N GLY A 143 9.38 2.15 -2.03
CA GLY A 143 8.72 2.08 -3.33
C GLY A 143 9.16 0.83 -4.08
N ILE A 144 8.28 0.18 -4.81
CA ILE A 144 8.67 -0.90 -5.71
C ILE A 144 9.69 -0.36 -6.73
N THR A 145 10.84 -1.01 -6.83
CA THR A 145 11.93 -0.56 -7.70
C THR A 145 11.60 -0.80 -9.17
N TYR A 146 11.07 -1.99 -9.47
CA TYR A 146 10.56 -2.41 -10.79
C TYR A 146 9.69 -3.66 -10.61
N THR A 147 9.02 -4.08 -11.67
CA THR A 147 8.32 -5.38 -11.72
C THR A 147 8.88 -6.21 -12.86
N GLN A 148 9.06 -7.50 -12.65
CA GLN A 148 9.61 -8.41 -13.66
C GLN A 148 8.87 -9.76 -13.63
N LYS A 149 8.41 -10.22 -14.79
CA LYS A 149 7.94 -11.61 -15.00
C LYS A 149 9.12 -12.52 -15.27
N ASP A 150 8.95 -13.79 -14.86
CA ASP A 150 9.85 -14.89 -15.15
C ASP A 150 11.31 -14.54 -14.79
N ALA A 151 11.49 -14.02 -13.57
CA ALA A 151 12.77 -13.66 -13.01
C ALA A 151 13.47 -14.89 -12.39
N THR A 152 14.79 -14.87 -12.37
CA THR A 152 15.58 -15.84 -11.61
C THR A 152 16.29 -15.12 -10.47
N LEU A 153 15.90 -15.43 -9.24
CA LEU A 153 16.50 -14.89 -8.03
C LEU A 153 17.79 -15.66 -7.72
N ARG A 154 18.90 -14.93 -7.60
CA ARG A 154 20.22 -15.50 -7.35
C ARG A 154 20.80 -15.00 -6.04
N GLY A 155 21.33 -15.90 -5.25
CA GLY A 155 22.12 -15.64 -4.06
C GLY A 155 23.37 -16.51 -4.06
N GLU A 156 24.14 -16.44 -2.98
CA GLU A 156 25.42 -17.16 -2.88
C GLU A 156 25.29 -18.67 -3.13
N ASN A 157 24.18 -19.28 -2.67
CA ASN A 157 23.99 -20.73 -2.71
C ASN A 157 22.63 -21.13 -3.30
N TYR A 158 21.96 -20.25 -4.05
CA TYR A 158 20.68 -20.58 -4.67
C TYR A 158 20.45 -19.85 -5.99
N GLU A 159 19.71 -20.51 -6.85
CA GLU A 159 19.15 -19.98 -8.07
C GLU A 159 17.69 -20.44 -8.15
N THR A 160 16.75 -19.51 -8.04
CA THR A 160 15.33 -19.84 -7.91
C THR A 160 14.52 -19.04 -8.93
N PRO A 161 13.88 -19.72 -9.90
CA PRO A 161 12.96 -19.07 -10.82
C PRO A 161 11.68 -18.67 -10.09
N VAL A 162 11.13 -17.49 -10.41
CA VAL A 162 9.86 -16.98 -9.92
C VAL A 162 9.09 -16.34 -11.08
N SER A 163 7.76 -16.47 -11.07
CA SER A 163 6.91 -15.92 -12.13
C SER A 163 6.71 -14.41 -11.99
N TYR A 164 6.71 -13.91 -10.75
CA TYR A 164 6.40 -12.52 -10.42
C TYR A 164 7.41 -11.98 -9.43
N TRP A 165 8.22 -11.01 -9.84
CA TRP A 165 9.24 -10.38 -9.01
C TRP A 165 8.98 -8.89 -8.83
N MET A 166 8.93 -8.42 -7.59
CA MET A 166 8.60 -7.05 -7.20
C MET A 166 9.53 -6.59 -6.06
N PRO A 167 10.79 -6.20 -6.37
CA PRO A 167 11.75 -5.72 -5.37
C PRO A 167 11.37 -4.36 -4.82
N PHE A 168 11.59 -4.15 -3.50
CA PHE A 168 11.31 -2.88 -2.82
C PHE A 168 12.44 -2.41 -1.88
N ALA A 169 13.26 -3.30 -1.33
CA ALA A 169 14.35 -2.95 -0.41
C ALA A 169 15.65 -3.66 -0.82
N GLY A 170 16.43 -3.05 -1.72
CA GLY A 170 17.64 -3.68 -2.28
C GLY A 170 17.27 -4.98 -3.00
N ASN A 171 17.80 -6.11 -2.52
CA ASN A 171 17.52 -7.44 -3.06
C ASN A 171 16.29 -8.11 -2.39
N VAL A 172 15.59 -7.41 -1.51
CA VAL A 172 14.37 -7.90 -0.87
C VAL A 172 13.15 -7.45 -1.67
N GLY A 173 12.24 -8.37 -1.95
CA GLY A 173 11.03 -8.09 -2.71
C GLY A 173 9.92 -9.10 -2.42
N MET A 174 8.77 -8.87 -3.03
CA MET A 174 7.65 -9.82 -3.06
C MET A 174 7.77 -10.71 -4.29
N HIS A 175 7.49 -12.01 -4.13
CA HIS A 175 7.45 -12.96 -5.24
C HIS A 175 6.60 -14.20 -4.92
N ASP A 176 6.20 -14.95 -5.93
CA ASP A 176 5.55 -16.25 -5.77
C ASP A 176 6.54 -17.29 -5.23
N ALA A 177 6.02 -18.21 -4.43
CA ALA A 177 6.78 -19.31 -3.87
C ALA A 177 6.03 -20.63 -4.06
N TYR A 178 6.03 -21.14 -5.31
CA TYR A 178 5.32 -22.36 -5.71
C TYR A 178 5.81 -23.62 -4.95
N TRP A 179 6.99 -23.58 -4.36
CA TRP A 179 7.57 -24.67 -3.56
C TRP A 179 7.01 -24.74 -2.13
N ARG A 180 6.19 -23.76 -1.70
CA ARG A 180 5.57 -23.74 -0.39
C ARG A 180 4.12 -24.18 -0.48
N SER A 181 3.71 -25.09 0.42
CA SER A 181 2.32 -25.51 0.58
C SER A 181 1.57 -24.73 1.66
N SER A 182 2.29 -23.95 2.48
CA SER A 182 1.73 -23.20 3.62
C SER A 182 2.38 -21.82 3.75
N PHE A 183 1.57 -20.87 4.18
CA PHE A 183 1.98 -19.47 4.39
C PHE A 183 1.45 -18.97 5.73
N GLY A 184 2.01 -17.88 6.25
CA GLY A 184 1.59 -17.28 7.51
C GLY A 184 2.12 -17.95 8.76
N GLY A 185 1.54 -17.59 9.90
CA GLY A 185 1.86 -18.16 11.20
C GLY A 185 3.30 -17.96 11.64
N SER A 186 3.92 -19.00 12.20
CA SER A 186 5.27 -18.95 12.74
C SER A 186 6.36 -19.52 11.82
N ILE A 187 6.04 -19.82 10.57
CA ILE A 187 6.96 -20.44 9.59
C ILE A 187 8.25 -19.64 9.45
N TYR A 188 8.14 -18.30 9.39
CA TYR A 188 9.27 -17.40 9.22
C TYR A 188 10.33 -17.50 10.32
N LYS A 189 9.96 -17.96 11.52
CA LYS A 189 10.89 -18.05 12.65
C LYS A 189 12.05 -19.01 12.40
N THR A 190 11.81 -20.13 11.71
CA THR A 190 12.81 -21.18 11.48
C THR A 190 12.93 -21.66 10.03
N ALA A 191 11.89 -21.45 9.21
CA ALA A 191 11.80 -21.87 7.80
C ALA A 191 11.41 -20.71 6.87
N GLY A 192 11.83 -19.50 7.20
CA GLY A 192 11.63 -18.29 6.42
C GLY A 192 12.47 -18.23 5.15
N SER A 193 12.36 -17.14 4.43
CA SER A 193 13.14 -16.82 3.23
C SER A 193 14.51 -16.20 3.59
N HIS A 194 15.26 -15.72 2.59
CA HIS A 194 16.46 -14.90 2.78
C HIS A 194 16.13 -13.39 2.88
N GLY A 195 14.93 -13.04 3.37
CA GLY A 195 14.47 -11.66 3.53
C GLY A 195 13.26 -11.31 2.65
N CYS A 196 13.03 -12.01 1.55
CA CYS A 196 11.92 -11.75 0.65
C CYS A 196 10.56 -12.15 1.26
N ILE A 197 9.50 -11.55 0.74
CA ILE A 197 8.11 -11.90 1.04
C ILE A 197 7.66 -12.98 0.06
N ASN A 198 7.60 -14.22 0.53
CA ASN A 198 7.16 -15.37 -0.22
C ASN A 198 5.63 -15.46 -0.20
N LEU A 199 4.99 -15.41 -1.36
CA LEU A 199 3.54 -15.38 -1.54
C LEU A 199 3.02 -16.65 -2.20
N PRO A 200 1.75 -17.03 -1.93
CA PRO A 200 1.03 -17.95 -2.81
C PRO A 200 1.05 -17.44 -4.26
N PRO A 201 1.26 -18.30 -5.28
CA PRO A 201 1.34 -17.88 -6.67
C PRO A 201 0.13 -17.06 -7.17
N SER A 202 -1.06 -17.40 -6.71
CA SER A 202 -2.29 -16.66 -7.03
C SER A 202 -2.28 -15.24 -6.48
N ALA A 203 -1.82 -15.05 -5.24
CA ALA A 203 -1.71 -13.74 -4.61
C ALA A 203 -0.62 -12.90 -5.26
N ALA A 204 0.56 -13.48 -5.51
CA ALA A 204 1.67 -12.80 -6.19
C ALA A 204 1.25 -12.28 -7.58
N LYS A 205 0.46 -13.06 -8.33
CA LYS A 205 -0.09 -12.66 -9.63
C LYS A 205 -0.98 -11.42 -9.50
N VAL A 206 -1.96 -11.46 -8.61
CA VAL A 206 -2.89 -10.33 -8.42
C VAL A 206 -2.15 -9.07 -7.97
N ILE A 207 -1.17 -9.20 -7.05
CA ILE A 207 -0.37 -8.05 -6.61
C ILE A 207 0.42 -7.50 -7.79
N PHE A 208 1.12 -8.35 -8.53
CA PHE A 208 1.92 -7.96 -9.69
C PHE A 208 1.12 -7.19 -10.75
N GLU A 209 -0.12 -7.61 -11.01
CA GLU A 209 -1.01 -6.98 -11.99
C GLU A 209 -1.55 -5.60 -11.53
N ASN A 210 -1.44 -5.28 -10.23
CA ASN A 210 -1.97 -4.05 -9.64
C ASN A 210 -0.92 -3.06 -9.15
N VAL A 211 0.36 -3.43 -9.13
CA VAL A 211 1.44 -2.56 -8.69
C VAL A 211 2.36 -2.19 -9.85
N SER A 212 3.12 -1.11 -9.69
CA SER A 212 4.10 -0.64 -10.66
C SER A 212 5.32 -0.07 -9.96
N LYS A 213 6.33 0.36 -10.73
CA LYS A 213 7.47 1.09 -10.17
C LYS A 213 6.99 2.24 -9.28
N ASN A 214 7.65 2.40 -8.15
CA ASN A 214 7.37 3.40 -7.11
C ASN A 214 6.03 3.21 -6.36
N TYR A 215 5.34 2.07 -6.54
CA TYR A 215 4.17 1.75 -5.72
C TYR A 215 4.59 1.59 -4.25
N PRO A 216 3.92 2.24 -3.28
CA PRO A 216 4.35 2.22 -1.87
C PRO A 216 4.24 0.85 -1.25
N VAL A 217 5.26 0.45 -0.48
CA VAL A 217 5.29 -0.77 0.33
C VAL A 217 5.63 -0.38 1.76
N LEU A 218 4.70 -0.63 2.68
CA LEU A 218 4.76 -0.24 4.08
C LEU A 218 4.96 -1.49 4.94
N VAL A 219 6.18 -1.72 5.40
CA VAL A 219 6.58 -2.90 6.17
C VAL A 219 6.74 -2.54 7.64
N TYR A 220 6.02 -3.22 8.50
CA TYR A 220 6.03 -2.95 9.94
C TYR A 220 5.83 -4.22 10.77
N GLU A 221 6.08 -4.09 12.07
CA GLU A 221 5.73 -5.06 13.10
C GLU A 221 4.62 -4.48 13.99
N LEU A 222 3.69 -5.32 14.39
CA LEU A 222 2.61 -4.97 15.29
C LEU A 222 2.39 -6.11 16.31
N PRO A 223 3.08 -6.09 17.46
CA PRO A 223 2.88 -7.10 18.51
C PRO A 223 1.42 -7.24 18.92
N GLY A 224 0.98 -8.47 19.15
CA GLY A 224 -0.41 -8.81 19.45
C GLY A 224 -1.26 -9.11 18.22
N THR A 225 -0.64 -9.16 17.01
CA THR A 225 -1.28 -9.61 15.77
C THR A 225 -0.73 -10.95 15.28
N GLU A 226 0.06 -11.64 16.10
CA GLU A 226 0.61 -12.94 15.80
C GLU A 226 -0.50 -13.95 15.48
N SER A 227 -0.38 -14.65 14.36
CA SER A 227 -1.23 -15.78 14.04
C SER A 227 -0.73 -17.00 14.84
N THR A 228 -1.43 -17.31 15.91
CA THR A 228 -1.23 -18.52 16.73
C THR A 228 -2.53 -19.31 16.75
N ALA A 229 -2.47 -20.63 16.97
CA ALA A 229 -3.69 -21.44 17.07
C ALA A 229 -4.69 -20.87 18.09
N ALA A 230 -4.22 -20.31 19.19
CA ALA A 230 -5.08 -19.69 20.21
C ALA A 230 -5.75 -18.39 19.73
N THR A 231 -4.99 -17.50 19.07
CA THR A 231 -5.53 -16.25 18.53
C THR A 231 -6.46 -16.51 17.35
N ASP A 232 -6.11 -17.46 16.49
CA ASP A 232 -6.92 -17.87 15.34
C ASP A 232 -8.25 -18.49 15.77
N GLN A 233 -8.22 -19.37 16.80
CA GLN A 233 -9.44 -19.93 17.40
C GLN A 233 -10.30 -18.86 18.09
N ALA A 234 -9.69 -17.92 18.80
CA ALA A 234 -10.42 -16.82 19.42
C ALA A 234 -11.08 -15.92 18.37
N SER A 235 -10.37 -15.56 17.31
CA SER A 235 -10.90 -14.76 16.20
C SER A 235 -12.03 -15.47 15.46
N ALA A 236 -11.89 -16.76 15.20
CA ALA A 236 -12.94 -17.59 14.59
C ALA A 236 -14.18 -17.68 15.49
N ALA A 237 -14.01 -17.83 16.81
CA ALA A 237 -15.12 -17.88 17.75
C ALA A 237 -15.93 -16.57 17.80
N GLU A 238 -15.28 -15.41 17.62
CA GLU A 238 -16.00 -14.12 17.49
C GLU A 238 -16.84 -14.07 16.21
N VAL A 239 -16.33 -14.60 15.09
CA VAL A 239 -17.11 -14.72 13.84
C VAL A 239 -18.29 -15.67 14.03
N ASP A 240 -18.09 -16.84 14.65
CA ASP A 240 -19.16 -17.78 14.96
C ASP A 240 -20.26 -17.13 15.81
N LYS A 241 -19.90 -16.27 16.80
CA LYS A 241 -20.89 -15.49 17.58
C LYS A 241 -21.66 -14.50 16.71
N LEU A 242 -21.00 -13.78 15.79
CA LEU A 242 -21.69 -12.87 14.88
C LEU A 242 -22.65 -13.60 13.95
N ILE A 243 -22.27 -14.77 13.45
CA ILE A 243 -23.12 -15.63 12.63
C ILE A 243 -24.34 -16.12 13.44
N ALA A 244 -24.13 -16.58 14.67
CA ALA A 244 -25.20 -16.99 15.56
C ALA A 244 -26.19 -15.85 15.87
N ALA A 245 -25.68 -14.59 15.97
CA ALA A 245 -26.51 -13.41 16.24
C ALA A 245 -27.41 -13.00 15.06
N ILE A 246 -27.23 -13.57 13.85
CA ILE A 246 -28.15 -13.37 12.73
C ILE A 246 -29.53 -13.96 13.07
N GLY A 247 -29.56 -15.15 13.68
CA GLY A 247 -30.79 -15.85 14.05
C GLY A 247 -31.65 -16.20 12.83
N LYS A 248 -32.97 -16.09 12.99
CA LYS A 248 -33.89 -16.28 11.86
C LYS A 248 -33.77 -15.10 10.90
N VAL A 249 -33.54 -15.40 9.63
CA VAL A 249 -33.38 -14.37 8.59
C VAL A 249 -34.69 -13.67 8.31
N THR A 250 -34.66 -12.34 8.39
CA THR A 250 -35.78 -11.41 8.13
C THR A 250 -35.30 -10.32 7.15
N LYS A 251 -36.20 -9.42 6.78
CA LYS A 251 -35.88 -8.26 5.93
C LYS A 251 -34.88 -7.30 6.58
N ASP A 252 -34.75 -7.31 7.91
CA ASP A 252 -33.84 -6.44 8.67
C ASP A 252 -32.51 -7.11 9.02
N SER A 253 -32.29 -8.32 8.50
CA SER A 253 -31.06 -9.10 8.80
C SER A 253 -29.83 -8.66 8.00
N LYS A 254 -29.96 -7.73 7.04
CA LYS A 254 -28.87 -7.33 6.15
C LYS A 254 -27.61 -6.91 6.91
N ASP A 255 -27.75 -5.97 7.84
CA ASP A 255 -26.61 -5.42 8.58
C ASP A 255 -25.87 -6.47 9.41
N LYS A 256 -26.61 -7.42 9.98
CA LYS A 256 -26.03 -8.55 10.74
C LYS A 256 -25.28 -9.51 9.84
N ILE A 257 -25.82 -9.82 8.65
CA ILE A 257 -25.22 -10.67 7.65
C ILE A 257 -23.94 -10.02 7.10
N ASP A 258 -24.01 -8.74 6.72
CA ASP A 258 -22.87 -7.98 6.20
C ASP A 258 -21.76 -7.85 7.25
N LYS A 259 -22.13 -7.63 8.52
CA LYS A 259 -21.18 -7.57 9.64
C LYS A 259 -20.48 -8.90 9.86
N ALA A 260 -21.20 -10.02 9.83
CA ALA A 260 -20.63 -11.36 9.99
C ALA A 260 -19.71 -11.70 8.82
N GLN A 261 -20.12 -11.39 7.59
CA GLN A 261 -19.29 -11.59 6.38
C GLN A 261 -18.02 -10.74 6.45
N SER A 262 -18.13 -9.45 6.76
CA SER A 262 -16.98 -8.56 6.91
C SER A 262 -16.01 -9.02 8.00
N ALA A 263 -16.52 -9.62 9.09
CA ALA A 263 -15.66 -10.17 10.13
C ALA A 263 -14.96 -11.45 9.67
N TYR A 264 -15.65 -12.32 8.93
CA TYR A 264 -15.05 -13.52 8.33
C TYR A 264 -13.97 -13.17 7.30
N ASP A 265 -14.23 -12.18 6.45
CA ASP A 265 -13.29 -11.76 5.40
C ASP A 265 -11.98 -11.21 5.99
N LYS A 266 -12.03 -10.65 7.20
CA LYS A 266 -10.86 -10.14 7.94
C LYS A 266 -10.03 -11.22 8.65
N LEU A 267 -10.50 -12.46 8.69
CA LEU A 267 -9.72 -13.56 9.25
C LEU A 267 -8.59 -13.95 8.30
N ASN A 268 -7.40 -14.22 8.86
CA ASN A 268 -6.33 -14.88 8.12
C ASN A 268 -6.74 -16.32 7.72
N ALA A 269 -5.99 -16.92 6.79
CA ALA A 269 -6.33 -18.24 6.25
C ALA A 269 -6.40 -19.32 7.35
N ASN A 270 -5.53 -19.26 8.35
CA ASN A 270 -5.53 -20.22 9.47
C ASN A 270 -6.78 -20.04 10.34
N ALA A 271 -7.13 -18.81 10.72
CA ALA A 271 -8.31 -18.53 11.52
C ALA A 271 -9.61 -18.98 10.83
N ARG A 272 -9.72 -18.83 9.52
CA ARG A 272 -10.88 -19.33 8.73
C ARG A 272 -11.11 -20.82 8.90
N THR A 273 -10.05 -21.63 9.08
CA THR A 273 -10.18 -23.08 9.29
C THR A 273 -10.85 -23.44 10.61
N TYR A 274 -10.86 -22.54 11.58
CA TYR A 274 -11.50 -22.75 12.88
C TYR A 274 -12.96 -22.26 12.93
N VAL A 275 -13.46 -21.54 11.92
CA VAL A 275 -14.87 -21.12 11.86
C VAL A 275 -15.77 -22.31 11.61
N LYS A 276 -16.70 -22.57 12.56
CA LYS A 276 -17.57 -23.75 12.56
C LYS A 276 -18.89 -23.53 11.85
N THR A 277 -19.33 -22.28 11.75
CA THR A 277 -20.70 -21.93 11.33
C THR A 277 -20.76 -21.21 9.99
N TYR A 278 -19.69 -21.26 9.18
CA TYR A 278 -19.65 -20.54 7.90
C TYR A 278 -20.77 -20.93 6.94
N ALA A 279 -21.11 -22.24 6.85
CA ALA A 279 -22.25 -22.70 6.06
C ALA A 279 -23.60 -22.08 6.49
N THR A 280 -23.74 -21.70 7.77
CA THR A 280 -24.92 -20.97 8.27
C THR A 280 -24.95 -19.55 7.72
N LEU A 281 -23.79 -18.88 7.61
CA LEU A 281 -23.69 -17.55 7.02
C LEU A 281 -24.06 -17.58 5.53
N GLU A 282 -23.54 -18.54 4.77
CA GLU A 282 -23.87 -18.71 3.35
C GLU A 282 -25.38 -18.96 3.15
N LYS A 283 -25.96 -19.79 4.00
CA LYS A 283 -27.41 -20.01 4.00
C LYS A 283 -28.18 -18.72 4.31
N ALA A 284 -27.76 -17.96 5.33
CA ALA A 284 -28.41 -16.70 5.70
C ALA A 284 -28.37 -15.68 4.55
N GLN A 285 -27.26 -15.58 3.84
CA GLN A 285 -27.12 -14.74 2.65
C GLN A 285 -28.07 -15.16 1.53
N LYS A 286 -28.18 -16.46 1.29
CA LYS A 286 -29.10 -17.00 0.28
C LYS A 286 -30.55 -16.71 0.64
N ASP A 287 -30.96 -17.04 1.88
CA ASP A 287 -32.31 -16.80 2.38
C ASP A 287 -32.70 -15.31 2.31
N TYR A 288 -31.77 -14.41 2.67
CA TYR A 288 -31.98 -12.97 2.57
C TYR A 288 -32.18 -12.52 1.12
N LYS A 289 -31.37 -13.03 0.19
CA LYS A 289 -31.47 -12.73 -1.25
C LYS A 289 -32.81 -13.20 -1.85
N GLU A 290 -33.34 -14.32 -1.38
CA GLU A 290 -34.65 -14.83 -1.79
C GLU A 290 -35.81 -13.96 -1.26
N LEU A 291 -35.74 -13.56 0.01
CA LEU A 291 -36.71 -12.64 0.63
C LEU A 291 -36.75 -11.27 -0.04
N SER A 292 -35.57 -10.75 -0.45
CA SER A 292 -35.47 -9.48 -1.15
C SER A 292 -36.09 -9.53 -2.55
N LYS A 293 -35.88 -10.63 -3.29
CA LYS A 293 -36.45 -10.84 -4.62
C LYS A 293 -37.97 -11.02 -4.61
N ALA A 294 -38.53 -11.61 -3.54
CA ALA A 294 -39.97 -11.77 -3.39
C ALA A 294 -40.68 -10.40 -3.28
N LYS A 295 -40.08 -9.44 -2.57
CA LYS A 295 -40.60 -8.07 -2.42
C LYS A 295 -40.67 -7.31 -3.73
N ASP A 296 -39.65 -7.45 -4.61
CA ASP A 296 -39.64 -6.78 -5.90
C ASP A 296 -40.75 -7.29 -6.87
N LYS A 297 -41.20 -8.54 -6.65
CA LYS A 297 -42.32 -9.11 -7.41
C LYS A 297 -43.70 -8.67 -6.91
N GLU A 298 -43.84 -8.46 -5.60
CA GLU A 298 -45.10 -7.94 -4.99
C GLU A 298 -45.30 -6.46 -5.29
N GLY A 299 -44.24 -5.63 -5.16
CA GLY A 299 -44.31 -4.21 -5.49
C GLY A 299 -44.66 -3.92 -6.96
N LYS A 300 -44.23 -4.79 -7.90
CA LYS A 300 -44.61 -4.69 -9.31
C LYS A 300 -46.05 -5.14 -9.62
N LYS A 301 -46.73 -5.89 -8.75
CA LYS A 301 -48.12 -6.29 -8.91
C LYS A 301 -49.05 -5.18 -8.42
N ASP A 302 -48.71 -4.45 -7.36
CA ASP A 302 -49.52 -3.37 -6.82
C ASP A 302 -49.47 -2.11 -7.69
N ASP A 303 -48.34 -1.84 -8.36
CA ASP A 303 -48.26 -0.74 -9.34
C ASP A 303 -49.03 -1.00 -10.66
N LYS A 304 -49.25 -2.28 -11.01
CA LYS A 304 -50.14 -2.61 -12.15
C LYS A 304 -51.62 -2.52 -11.80
N LYS A 305 -52.03 -2.80 -10.56
CA LYS A 305 -53.42 -2.66 -10.11
C LYS A 305 -53.87 -1.22 -9.83
N LYS A 306 -52.96 -0.27 -9.73
CA LYS A 306 -53.27 1.17 -9.59
C LYS A 306 -53.32 1.93 -10.93
N LYS A 307 -53.05 1.25 -12.07
CA LYS A 307 -53.09 1.83 -13.41
C LYS A 307 -54.25 1.28 -14.29
N GLU A 308 -55.07 0.41 -13.78
CA GLU A 308 -56.38 0.01 -14.27
C GLU A 308 -57.49 0.67 -13.41
#